data_7ceaab6d227c1a8a21783a32fb8080a3
#
_entry.id   7ceaab6d227c1a8a21783a32fb8080a3
#
_cell.length_a   1.000
_cell.length_b   1.000
_cell.length_c   1.000
_cell.angle_alpha   90.00
_cell.angle_beta   90.00
_cell.angle_gamma   90.00
#
_symmetry.space_group_name_H-M   'P 1'
#
loop_
_entity.id
_entity.type
_entity.pdbx_description
1 polymer ?
#
loop_
_entity_poly.entity_id
_entity_poly.type
_entity_poly.pdbx_seq_one_letter_code
_entity_poly.pdbx_strand_id
1 'polypeptide(L)'
;AKFSAPYAVATALCKGSFSLADLEDAARMDPEVLSLAQRVVCAHDARSRYPDTFSGGVKITLTDGTELEHFETVNRGAEGQLLPAEQVKAKFLDNCALTIAADRAEQLWNSMLNLDEMNDVAELTALLRTESNRAAQQPSGSEAC
;
A
#
# COMPACT_ATOMS: atom_id res chain seq x y z
N ALA A 1 2.66 -4.82 12.09
CA ALA A 1 3.23 -3.87 11.12
C ALA A 1 2.15 -2.99 10.50
N LYS A 2 1.12 -3.54 9.86
CA LYS A 2 0.09 -2.80 9.08
C LYS A 2 -0.53 -1.59 9.83
N PHE A 3 -0.73 -1.68 11.14
CA PHE A 3 -1.29 -0.61 11.99
C PHE A 3 -0.25 0.00 12.94
N SER A 4 1.04 -0.21 12.67
CA SER A 4 2.12 0.35 13.48
C SER A 4 2.66 1.62 12.85
N ALA A 5 2.31 2.78 13.39
CA ALA A 5 2.88 4.04 12.94
C ALA A 5 4.42 4.07 13.07
N PRO A 6 5.03 3.56 14.15
CA PRO A 6 6.49 3.47 14.23
C PRO A 6 7.13 2.69 13.09
N TYR A 7 6.56 1.53 12.72
CA TYR A 7 7.07 0.73 11.62
C TYR A 7 6.91 1.45 10.27
N ALA A 8 5.75 2.05 10.00
CA ALA A 8 5.50 2.75 8.74
C ALA A 8 6.44 3.97 8.57
N VAL A 9 6.64 4.76 9.64
CA VAL A 9 7.56 5.91 9.62
C VAL A 9 9.00 5.44 9.40
N ALA A 10 9.45 4.44 10.15
CA ALA A 10 10.80 3.90 10.00
C ALA A 10 11.05 3.35 8.59
N THR A 11 10.11 2.58 8.04
CA THR A 11 10.21 2.05 6.67
C THR A 11 10.31 3.18 5.66
N ALA A 12 9.45 4.18 5.75
CA ALA A 12 9.47 5.33 4.84
C ALA A 12 10.79 6.13 4.93
N LEU A 13 11.39 6.23 6.11
CA LEU A 13 12.69 6.90 6.29
C LEU A 13 13.85 6.07 5.72
N CYS A 14 13.84 4.75 5.90
CA CYS A 14 14.91 3.88 5.38
C CYS A 14 14.81 3.68 3.85
N LYS A 15 13.59 3.59 3.30
CA LYS A 15 13.36 3.17 1.91
C LYS A 15 12.80 4.27 1.01
N GLY A 16 12.42 5.42 1.57
CA GLY A 16 11.79 6.54 0.85
C GLY A 16 10.29 6.37 0.59
N SER A 17 9.71 5.19 0.87
CA SER A 17 8.29 4.90 0.68
C SER A 17 7.81 3.81 1.66
N PHE A 18 6.50 3.61 1.71
CA PHE A 18 5.86 2.50 2.41
C PHE A 18 4.79 1.89 1.50
N SER A 19 4.90 0.61 1.21
CA SER A 19 4.06 -0.12 0.27
C SER A 19 3.52 -1.43 0.87
N LEU A 20 2.70 -2.18 0.11
CA LEU A 20 2.26 -3.51 0.53
C LEU A 20 3.41 -4.51 0.61
N ALA A 21 4.43 -4.37 -0.24
CA ALA A 21 5.61 -5.25 -0.20
C ALA A 21 6.35 -5.18 1.15
N ASP A 22 6.29 -4.02 1.83
CA ASP A 22 6.90 -3.85 3.16
C ASP A 22 6.12 -4.57 4.28
N LEU A 23 4.96 -5.12 3.97
CA LEU A 23 4.17 -5.93 4.90
C LEU A 23 4.46 -7.44 4.78
N GLU A 24 5.25 -7.85 3.80
CA GLU A 24 5.70 -9.22 3.64
C GLU A 24 6.61 -9.65 4.81
N ASP A 25 6.63 -10.94 5.14
CA ASP A 25 7.33 -11.45 6.32
C ASP A 25 8.81 -11.08 6.32
N ALA A 26 9.50 -11.23 5.21
CA ALA A 26 10.93 -10.90 5.10
C ALA A 26 11.20 -9.40 5.31
N ALA A 27 10.38 -8.52 4.72
CA ALA A 27 10.53 -7.08 4.86
C ALA A 27 10.26 -6.60 6.30
N ARG A 28 9.31 -7.25 6.98
CA ARG A 28 8.96 -6.92 8.38
C ARG A 28 10.07 -7.28 9.38
N MET A 29 11.01 -8.12 9.00
CA MET A 29 12.14 -8.54 9.84
C MET A 29 13.42 -7.77 9.55
N ASP A 30 13.37 -6.73 8.72
CA ASP A 30 14.51 -5.87 8.41
C ASP A 30 15.07 -5.22 9.69
N PRO A 31 16.31 -5.53 10.10
CA PRO A 31 16.85 -5.07 11.38
C PRO A 31 17.08 -3.57 11.40
N GLU A 32 17.36 -2.91 10.29
CA GLU A 32 17.54 -1.47 10.19
C GLU A 32 16.21 -0.75 10.45
N VAL A 33 15.15 -1.19 9.78
CA VAL A 33 13.81 -0.66 9.98
C VAL A 33 13.33 -0.87 11.40
N LEU A 34 13.55 -2.07 11.96
CA LEU A 34 13.13 -2.39 13.33
C LEU A 34 13.90 -1.56 14.38
N SER A 35 15.21 -1.36 14.19
CA SER A 35 16.01 -0.51 15.04
C SER A 35 15.54 0.95 15.03
N LEU A 36 15.24 1.49 13.86
CA LEU A 36 14.70 2.84 13.74
C LEU A 36 13.28 2.94 14.33
N ALA A 37 12.43 1.95 14.10
CA ALA A 37 11.07 1.93 14.62
C ALA A 37 11.02 2.00 16.17
N GLN A 38 12.00 1.43 16.85
CA GLN A 38 12.11 1.52 18.32
C GLN A 38 12.39 2.95 18.83
N ARG A 39 12.90 3.83 17.98
CA ARG A 39 13.17 5.23 18.29
C ARG A 39 11.98 6.15 18.00
N VAL A 40 10.94 5.66 17.32
CA VAL A 40 9.74 6.43 16.99
C VAL A 40 8.79 6.44 18.18
N VAL A 41 8.48 7.63 18.66
CA VAL A 41 7.51 7.86 19.74
C VAL A 41 6.25 8.47 19.15
N CYS A 42 5.09 7.87 19.44
CA CYS A 42 3.79 8.42 19.07
C CYS A 42 3.25 9.27 20.22
N ALA A 43 2.86 10.50 19.91
CA ALA A 43 2.29 11.43 20.87
C ALA A 43 1.01 12.09 20.30
N HIS A 44 0.14 12.55 21.19
CA HIS A 44 -1.00 13.36 20.78
C HIS A 44 -0.49 14.76 20.39
N ASP A 45 -0.97 15.26 19.24
CA ASP A 45 -0.70 16.62 18.79
C ASP A 45 -1.95 17.48 18.98
N ALA A 46 -1.82 18.60 19.68
CA ALA A 46 -2.91 19.53 19.93
C ALA A 46 -3.47 20.18 18.64
N ARG A 47 -2.72 20.15 17.54
CA ARG A 47 -3.16 20.61 16.21
C ARG A 47 -4.09 19.61 15.52
N SER A 48 -4.24 18.39 16.07
CA SER A 48 -5.09 17.36 15.49
C SER A 48 -6.54 17.83 15.40
N ARG A 49 -7.15 17.65 14.24
CA ARG A 49 -8.54 17.96 13.96
C ARG A 49 -9.44 16.72 13.94
N TYR A 50 -8.93 15.60 14.47
CA TYR A 50 -9.76 14.40 14.61
C TYR A 50 -10.97 14.66 15.53
N PRO A 51 -12.19 14.24 15.19
CA PRO A 51 -12.55 13.34 14.07
C PRO A 51 -12.89 14.04 12.74
N ASP A 52 -12.86 15.38 12.65
CA ASP A 52 -13.25 16.10 11.43
C ASP A 52 -12.33 15.77 10.24
N THR A 53 -11.03 15.65 10.52
CA THR A 53 -10.03 15.21 9.52
C THR A 53 -9.03 14.27 10.18
N PHE A 54 -8.41 13.40 9.36
CA PHE A 54 -7.26 12.58 9.80
C PHE A 54 -5.97 13.37 9.59
N SER A 55 -5.74 14.34 10.47
CA SER A 55 -4.51 15.12 10.50
C SER A 55 -3.39 14.35 11.21
N GLY A 56 -2.14 14.67 10.89
CA GLY A 56 -0.99 14.08 11.55
C GLY A 56 0.32 14.70 11.12
N GLY A 57 1.36 14.49 11.89
CA GLY A 57 2.69 15.00 11.59
C GLY A 57 3.81 14.07 12.00
N VAL A 58 4.99 14.35 11.47
CA VAL A 58 6.24 13.68 11.83
C VAL A 58 7.27 14.75 12.16
N LYS A 59 7.92 14.62 13.32
CA LYS A 59 9.06 15.42 13.72
C LYS A 59 10.29 14.52 13.84
N ILE A 60 11.38 14.91 13.21
CA ILE A 60 12.62 14.15 13.17
C ILE A 60 13.73 15.04 13.76
N THR A 61 14.45 14.52 14.75
CA THR A 61 15.67 15.14 15.26
C THR A 61 16.87 14.39 14.71
N LEU A 62 17.69 15.07 13.93
CA LEU A 62 18.93 14.52 13.38
C LEU A 62 20.04 14.43 14.45
N THR A 63 21.11 13.72 14.10
CA THR A 63 22.25 13.50 15.02
C THR A 63 23.02 14.78 15.36
N ASP A 64 22.93 15.81 14.53
CA ASP A 64 23.50 17.13 14.76
C ASP A 64 22.57 18.07 15.56
N GLY A 65 21.40 17.59 15.98
CA GLY A 65 20.38 18.34 16.69
C GLY A 65 19.42 19.12 15.80
N THR A 66 19.58 19.07 14.47
CA THR A 66 18.63 19.69 13.54
C THR A 66 17.26 19.02 13.65
N GLU A 67 16.20 19.84 13.70
CA GLU A 67 14.83 19.36 13.73
C GLU A 67 14.15 19.60 12.37
N LEU A 68 13.54 18.54 11.85
CA LEU A 68 12.70 18.56 10.64
C LEU A 68 11.28 18.22 11.06
N GLU A 69 10.31 18.98 10.59
CA GLU A 69 8.90 18.75 10.89
C GLU A 69 8.04 18.87 9.64
N HIS A 70 7.09 17.96 9.52
CA HIS A 70 6.04 18.04 8.52
C HIS A 70 4.70 17.69 9.18
N PHE A 71 3.65 18.48 8.88
CA PHE A 71 2.33 18.28 9.43
C PHE A 71 1.27 18.43 8.33
N GLU A 72 0.42 17.39 8.19
CA GLU A 72 -0.72 17.39 7.28
C GLU A 72 -2.00 17.67 8.06
N THR A 73 -2.68 18.75 7.72
CA THR A 73 -3.97 19.13 8.36
C THR A 73 -5.14 18.31 7.85
N VAL A 74 -5.03 17.84 6.60
CA VAL A 74 -6.04 16.99 5.94
C VAL A 74 -5.29 15.83 5.26
N ASN A 75 -5.72 14.60 5.51
CA ASN A 75 -5.11 13.44 4.90
C ASN A 75 -5.26 13.45 3.37
N ARG A 76 -4.22 13.00 2.69
CA ARG A 76 -4.21 12.87 1.22
C ARG A 76 -5.32 11.92 0.76
N GLY A 77 -6.05 12.32 -0.28
CA GLY A 77 -7.20 11.60 -0.82
C GLY A 77 -8.54 11.96 -0.19
N ALA A 78 -8.55 12.83 0.84
CA ALA A 78 -9.78 13.38 1.40
C ALA A 78 -10.33 14.56 0.60
N GLU A 79 -11.52 15.02 0.92
CA GLU A 79 -12.12 16.21 0.35
C GLU A 79 -11.19 17.43 0.53
N GLY A 80 -10.95 18.16 -0.54
CA GLY A 80 -10.02 19.30 -0.58
C GLY A 80 -8.55 18.92 -0.79
N GLN A 81 -8.18 17.63 -0.76
CA GLN A 81 -6.81 17.14 -1.05
C GLN A 81 -6.83 15.84 -1.88
N LEU A 82 -7.56 15.87 -2.99
CA LEU A 82 -7.68 14.73 -3.89
C LEU A 82 -6.31 14.34 -4.48
N LEU A 83 -6.13 13.04 -4.67
CA LEU A 83 -4.94 12.53 -5.36
C LEU A 83 -5.08 12.72 -6.88
N PRO A 84 -4.01 13.16 -7.58
CA PRO A 84 -3.97 13.10 -9.04
C PRO A 84 -4.21 11.67 -9.55
N ALA A 85 -4.87 11.56 -10.70
CA ALA A 85 -5.22 10.26 -11.29
C ALA A 85 -3.99 9.36 -11.50
N GLU A 86 -2.86 9.96 -11.89
CA GLU A 86 -1.58 9.25 -12.08
C GLU A 86 -1.08 8.61 -10.78
N GLN A 87 -1.26 9.27 -9.63
CA GLN A 87 -0.85 8.72 -8.33
C GLN A 87 -1.77 7.57 -7.90
N VAL A 88 -3.07 7.68 -8.20
CA VAL A 88 -4.03 6.59 -7.95
C VAL A 88 -3.68 5.38 -8.82
N LYS A 89 -3.40 5.61 -10.12
CA LYS A 89 -2.99 4.56 -11.06
C LYS A 89 -1.68 3.91 -10.62
N ALA A 90 -0.66 4.69 -10.28
CA ALA A 90 0.62 4.16 -9.81
C ALA A 90 0.43 3.24 -8.60
N LYS A 91 -0.29 3.70 -7.59
CA LYS A 91 -0.59 2.88 -6.41
C LYS A 91 -1.38 1.61 -6.74
N PHE A 92 -2.34 1.69 -7.67
CA PHE A 92 -3.09 0.53 -8.13
C PHE A 92 -2.17 -0.50 -8.78
N LEU A 93 -1.30 -0.07 -9.71
CA LEU A 93 -0.37 -0.95 -10.41
C LEU A 93 0.67 -1.57 -9.45
N ASP A 94 1.20 -0.80 -8.52
CA ASP A 94 2.12 -1.31 -7.48
C ASP A 94 1.47 -2.42 -6.64
N ASN A 95 0.21 -2.23 -6.26
CA ASN A 95 -0.52 -3.25 -5.52
C ASN A 95 -0.81 -4.50 -6.35
N CYS A 96 -1.14 -4.33 -7.64
CA CYS A 96 -1.37 -5.44 -8.57
C CYS A 96 -0.09 -6.25 -8.82
N ALA A 97 1.07 -5.60 -8.87
CA ALA A 97 2.36 -6.25 -9.16
C ALA A 97 2.72 -7.39 -8.22
N LEU A 98 2.11 -7.46 -7.02
CA LEU A 98 2.30 -8.55 -6.08
C LEU A 98 1.65 -9.87 -6.51
N THR A 99 0.64 -9.82 -7.39
CA THR A 99 -0.19 -11.01 -7.70
C THR A 99 -0.66 -11.09 -9.16
N ILE A 100 -0.57 -10.00 -9.92
CA ILE A 100 -1.12 -9.88 -11.27
C ILE A 100 -0.02 -9.40 -12.21
N ALA A 101 0.08 -9.98 -13.41
CA ALA A 101 1.02 -9.53 -14.44
C ALA A 101 0.70 -8.10 -14.91
N ALA A 102 1.74 -7.34 -15.28
CA ALA A 102 1.62 -5.91 -15.55
C ALA A 102 0.64 -5.56 -16.68
N ASP A 103 0.65 -6.33 -17.78
CA ASP A 103 -0.28 -6.17 -18.89
C ASP A 103 -1.75 -6.38 -18.49
N ARG A 104 -1.97 -7.34 -17.61
CA ARG A 104 -3.28 -7.65 -17.06
C ARG A 104 -3.76 -6.59 -16.06
N ALA A 105 -2.84 -6.05 -15.25
CA ALA A 105 -3.14 -4.95 -14.35
C ALA A 105 -3.53 -3.68 -15.12
N GLU A 106 -2.87 -3.39 -16.25
CA GLU A 106 -3.24 -2.28 -17.13
C GLU A 106 -4.62 -2.50 -17.78
N GLN A 107 -4.92 -3.71 -18.23
CA GLN A 107 -6.25 -4.05 -18.74
C GLN A 107 -7.33 -3.85 -17.67
N LEU A 108 -7.07 -4.33 -16.45
CA LEU A 108 -7.97 -4.17 -15.31
C LEU A 108 -8.22 -2.68 -15.01
N TRP A 109 -7.16 -1.87 -14.98
CA TRP A 109 -7.28 -0.43 -14.79
C TRP A 109 -8.18 0.23 -15.85
N ASN A 110 -7.93 -0.07 -17.12
CA ASN A 110 -8.71 0.49 -18.21
C ASN A 110 -10.19 0.03 -18.19
N SER A 111 -10.44 -1.23 -17.84
CA SER A 111 -11.80 -1.75 -17.69
C SER A 111 -12.54 -1.08 -16.52
N MET A 112 -11.85 -0.79 -15.41
CA MET A 112 -12.45 -0.08 -14.28
C MET A 112 -12.82 1.36 -14.61
N LEU A 113 -12.04 2.05 -15.45
CA LEU A 113 -12.36 3.41 -15.88
C LEU A 113 -13.59 3.48 -16.81
N ASN A 114 -13.93 2.38 -17.48
CA ASN A 114 -15.06 2.28 -18.39
C ASN A 114 -16.14 1.33 -17.82
N LEU A 115 -16.25 1.22 -16.51
CA LEU A 115 -17.15 0.28 -15.84
C LEU A 115 -18.62 0.51 -16.20
N ASP A 116 -19.02 1.76 -16.39
CA ASP A 116 -20.36 2.20 -16.77
C ASP A 116 -20.74 1.81 -18.22
N GLU A 117 -19.76 1.53 -19.08
CA GLU A 117 -19.95 1.07 -20.45
C GLU A 117 -19.93 -0.46 -20.58
N MET A 118 -19.60 -1.20 -19.53
CA MET A 118 -19.50 -2.66 -19.56
C MET A 118 -20.87 -3.32 -19.50
N ASN A 119 -21.07 -4.31 -20.38
CA ASN A 119 -22.31 -5.12 -20.41
C ASN A 119 -22.29 -6.25 -19.38
N ASP A 120 -21.11 -6.76 -19.01
CA ASP A 120 -20.95 -7.87 -18.06
C ASP A 120 -19.73 -7.66 -17.16
N VAL A 121 -19.97 -7.50 -15.89
CA VAL A 121 -18.95 -7.36 -14.84
C VAL A 121 -18.09 -8.64 -14.68
N ALA A 122 -18.57 -9.78 -15.19
CA ALA A 122 -17.79 -11.02 -15.18
C ALA A 122 -16.50 -10.91 -16.00
N GLU A 123 -16.45 -10.07 -17.03
CA GLU A 123 -15.26 -9.77 -17.83
C GLU A 123 -14.18 -9.11 -16.93
N LEU A 124 -14.56 -8.13 -16.12
CA LEU A 124 -13.67 -7.46 -15.17
C LEU A 124 -13.13 -8.46 -14.12
N THR A 125 -14.02 -9.27 -13.54
CA THR A 125 -13.62 -10.22 -12.50
C THR A 125 -12.74 -11.34 -13.02
N ALA A 126 -12.85 -11.68 -14.32
CA ALA A 126 -11.97 -12.65 -14.97
C ALA A 126 -10.51 -12.17 -14.97
N LEU A 127 -10.26 -10.87 -15.07
CA LEU A 127 -8.93 -10.29 -14.97
C LEU A 127 -8.31 -10.42 -13.55
N LEU A 128 -9.11 -10.60 -12.52
CA LEU A 128 -8.64 -10.78 -11.13
C LEU A 128 -8.23 -12.23 -10.81
N ARG A 129 -8.54 -13.21 -11.68
CA ARG A 129 -8.18 -14.61 -11.43
C ARG A 129 -6.69 -14.80 -11.65
N THR A 130 -5.96 -15.19 -10.62
CA THR A 130 -4.54 -15.55 -10.74
C THR A 130 -4.40 -16.97 -11.30
N GLU A 131 -3.40 -17.22 -12.14
CA GLU A 131 -3.14 -18.56 -12.72
C GLU A 131 -2.70 -19.59 -11.67
N SER A 132 -2.32 -19.16 -10.48
CA SER A 132 -1.84 -20.00 -9.38
C SER A 132 -2.87 -21.05 -8.92
N ASN A 133 -4.15 -20.89 -9.22
CA ASN A 133 -5.21 -21.83 -8.82
C ASN A 133 -5.46 -22.95 -9.84
N ARG A 134 -4.80 -22.95 -11.00
CA ARG A 134 -4.98 -24.02 -12.01
C ARG A 134 -4.12 -25.24 -11.74
N ALA A 135 -2.96 -25.07 -11.13
CA ALA A 135 -2.04 -26.18 -10.83
C ALA A 135 -2.47 -27.05 -9.63
N ALA A 136 -3.25 -26.47 -8.70
CA ALA A 136 -3.71 -27.18 -7.50
C ALA A 136 -4.99 -28.01 -7.69
N GLN A 137 -5.64 -27.95 -8.85
CA GLN A 137 -6.92 -28.64 -9.14
C GLN A 137 -6.83 -29.74 -10.22
N GLN A 138 -5.64 -30.16 -10.65
CA GLN A 138 -5.53 -31.37 -11.45
C GLN A 138 -5.56 -32.58 -10.51
N PRO A 139 -6.60 -33.43 -10.55
CA PRO A 139 -6.57 -34.68 -9.83
C PRO A 139 -5.47 -35.54 -10.45
N SER A 140 -4.56 -36.03 -9.61
CA SER A 140 -3.59 -37.03 -9.98
C SER A 140 -4.35 -38.24 -10.54
N GLY A 141 -4.29 -38.41 -11.86
CA GLY A 141 -4.83 -39.59 -12.51
C GLY A 141 -4.15 -40.82 -11.93
N SER A 142 -4.91 -41.63 -11.23
CA SER A 142 -4.48 -42.97 -10.83
C SER A 142 -4.35 -43.81 -12.09
N GLU A 143 -3.14 -44.13 -12.48
CA GLU A 143 -2.89 -45.29 -13.32
C GLU A 143 -3.14 -46.54 -12.47
N ALA A 144 -4.24 -47.18 -12.77
CA ALA A 144 -4.46 -48.55 -12.36
C ALA A 144 -3.90 -49.50 -13.43
N CYS A 145 -3.00 -50.33 -13.03
CA CYS A 145 -2.64 -51.53 -13.74
C CYS A 145 -3.30 -52.73 -13.00
#